data_1fe8fb89b73ad90b397d8f385f319fea
#
_entry.id   1fe8fb89b73ad90b397d8f385f319fea
#
_cell.length_a   1.000
_cell.length_b   1.000
_cell.length_c   1.000
_cell.angle_alpha   90.00
_cell.angle_beta   90.00
_cell.angle_gamma   90.00
#
_symmetry.space_group_name_H-M   'P 1'
#
loop_
_entity.id
_entity.type
_entity.pdbx_description
1 polymer ?
#
loop_
_entity_poly.entity_id
_entity_poly.type
_entity_poly.pdbx_seq_one_letter_code
_entity_poly.pdbx_strand_id
1 'polypeptide(L)'
;MRAEHPSPGLKSAIEHLPRPGASVLDLGCALAANVDFFHPLGVRLRIADFDRTVDEEEARDAIPSLWERRLPHLLPFHPGERFDLVLAWDLPNYFSRERWLAVARRITERLTPGGALHMLVRVGAEMPRQPCYYRIVEPGTLSEEILSATTVPAPRLPHADVEKLHPGLVAPRSHLGKHGVQEYVREHAAEHNLPPRPT
;
A
#
# COMPACT_ATOMS: atom_id res chain seq x y z
N MET A 1 -9.95 6.19 17.99
CA MET A 1 -10.93 7.15 17.39
C MET A 1 -11.18 6.73 15.97
N ARG A 2 -12.42 6.73 15.51
CA ARG A 2 -12.79 6.32 14.15
C ARG A 2 -13.32 7.52 13.37
N ALA A 3 -12.91 7.69 12.11
CA ALA A 3 -13.39 8.75 11.23
C ALA A 3 -13.55 8.18 9.80
N GLU A 4 -14.57 8.64 9.09
CA GLU A 4 -14.79 8.32 7.69
C GLU A 4 -14.32 9.46 6.79
N HIS A 5 -13.74 9.10 5.66
CA HIS A 5 -13.26 10.08 4.69
C HIS A 5 -13.32 9.53 3.26
N PRO A 6 -13.47 10.41 2.26
CA PRO A 6 -13.41 10.03 0.85
C PRO A 6 -12.05 9.46 0.48
N SER A 7 -12.05 8.47 -0.40
CA SER A 7 -10.87 7.83 -0.98
C SER A 7 -11.06 7.64 -2.50
N PRO A 8 -10.96 8.72 -3.28
CA PRO A 8 -11.21 8.67 -4.72
C PRO A 8 -10.19 7.81 -5.48
N GLY A 9 -8.96 7.72 -4.98
CA GLY A 9 -7.94 6.84 -5.55
C GLY A 9 -8.30 5.37 -5.37
N LEU A 10 -8.72 4.96 -4.16
CA LEU A 10 -9.20 3.61 -3.92
C LEU A 10 -10.43 3.28 -4.78
N LYS A 11 -11.38 4.23 -4.90
CA LYS A 11 -12.53 4.08 -5.79
C LYS A 11 -12.07 3.74 -7.21
N SER A 12 -11.18 4.57 -7.76
CA SER A 12 -10.65 4.35 -9.11
C SER A 12 -9.95 2.99 -9.24
N ALA A 13 -9.11 2.62 -8.26
CA ALA A 13 -8.41 1.33 -8.28
C ALA A 13 -9.37 0.14 -8.27
N ILE A 14 -10.43 0.20 -7.45
CA ILE A 14 -11.44 -0.86 -7.38
C ILE A 14 -12.29 -0.94 -8.65
N GLU A 15 -12.66 0.19 -9.24
CA GLU A 15 -13.45 0.24 -10.49
C GLU A 15 -12.70 -0.35 -11.69
N HIS A 16 -11.37 -0.28 -11.68
CA HIS A 16 -10.51 -0.82 -12.75
C HIS A 16 -10.09 -2.30 -12.54
N LEU A 17 -10.51 -2.93 -11.45
CA LEU A 17 -10.22 -4.34 -11.23
C LEU A 17 -10.84 -5.22 -12.34
N PRO A 18 -10.08 -6.16 -12.93
CA PRO A 18 -10.64 -7.15 -13.86
C PRO A 18 -11.53 -8.11 -13.08
N ARG A 19 -12.84 -7.92 -13.12
CA ARG A 19 -13.83 -8.75 -12.39
C ARG A 19 -14.64 -9.63 -13.35
N PRO A 20 -14.97 -10.88 -12.98
CA PRO A 20 -14.60 -11.61 -11.75
C PRO A 20 -13.17 -12.16 -11.79
N GLY A 21 -12.64 -12.51 -10.61
CA GLY A 21 -11.37 -13.25 -10.48
C GLY A 21 -10.14 -12.39 -10.25
N ALA A 22 -10.29 -11.06 -10.11
CA ALA A 22 -9.19 -10.18 -9.71
C ALA A 22 -8.53 -10.67 -8.42
N SER A 23 -7.22 -10.43 -8.29
CA SER A 23 -6.43 -10.76 -7.11
C SER A 23 -5.99 -9.51 -6.39
N VAL A 24 -6.34 -9.39 -5.10
CA VAL A 24 -6.01 -8.24 -4.26
C VAL A 24 -5.14 -8.70 -3.09
N LEU A 25 -4.03 -7.98 -2.86
CA LEU A 25 -3.20 -8.13 -1.68
C LEU A 25 -3.49 -6.99 -0.72
N ASP A 26 -3.96 -7.31 0.47
CA ASP A 26 -4.09 -6.37 1.59
C ASP A 26 -2.89 -6.55 2.54
N LEU A 27 -2.05 -5.52 2.67
CA LEU A 27 -0.89 -5.55 3.57
C LEU A 27 -1.27 -5.21 5.01
N GLY A 28 -2.47 -4.71 5.25
CA GLY A 28 -2.98 -4.40 6.57
C GLY A 28 -3.41 -5.64 7.35
N CYS A 29 -3.94 -5.40 8.53
CA CYS A 29 -4.45 -6.45 9.39
C CYS A 29 -5.76 -7.08 8.83
N ALA A 30 -6.05 -8.29 9.26
CA ALA A 30 -7.25 -9.02 8.86
C ALA A 30 -8.51 -8.37 9.47
N LEU A 31 -9.21 -7.56 8.68
CA LEU A 31 -10.48 -6.94 9.04
C LEU A 31 -11.65 -7.60 8.30
N ALA A 32 -12.63 -8.09 9.04
CA ALA A 32 -13.83 -8.70 8.45
C ALA A 32 -14.52 -7.78 7.44
N ALA A 33 -14.57 -6.46 7.70
CA ALA A 33 -15.18 -5.49 6.80
C ALA A 33 -14.53 -5.49 5.40
N ASN A 34 -13.20 -5.64 5.29
CA ASN A 34 -12.52 -5.69 3.99
C ASN A 34 -12.82 -7.02 3.28
N VAL A 35 -12.89 -8.12 4.02
CA VAL A 35 -13.29 -9.42 3.46
C VAL A 35 -14.72 -9.35 2.93
N ASP A 36 -15.64 -8.83 3.74
CA ASP A 36 -17.07 -8.67 3.38
C ASP A 36 -17.25 -7.75 2.17
N PHE A 37 -16.41 -6.71 2.04
CA PHE A 37 -16.42 -5.80 0.89
C PHE A 37 -15.98 -6.50 -0.41
N PHE A 38 -14.88 -7.27 -0.39
CA PHE A 38 -14.33 -7.90 -1.61
C PHE A 38 -15.05 -9.19 -2.00
N HIS A 39 -15.65 -9.91 -1.05
CA HIS A 39 -16.30 -11.19 -1.31
C HIS A 39 -17.38 -11.13 -2.41
N PRO A 40 -18.38 -10.22 -2.34
CA PRO A 40 -19.42 -10.14 -3.38
C PRO A 40 -18.90 -9.67 -4.74
N LEU A 41 -17.70 -9.10 -4.79
CA LEU A 41 -17.07 -8.69 -6.06
C LEU A 41 -16.36 -9.85 -6.78
N GLY A 42 -16.36 -11.05 -6.21
CA GLY A 42 -15.67 -12.22 -6.77
C GLY A 42 -14.15 -12.06 -6.81
N VAL A 43 -13.59 -11.27 -5.91
CA VAL A 43 -12.15 -10.99 -5.79
C VAL A 43 -11.48 -12.04 -4.91
N ARG A 44 -10.31 -12.49 -5.31
CA ARG A 44 -9.43 -13.30 -4.46
C ARG A 44 -8.62 -12.36 -3.57
N LEU A 45 -9.04 -12.23 -2.32
CA LEU A 45 -8.36 -11.40 -1.33
C LEU A 45 -7.31 -12.22 -0.58
N ARG A 46 -6.07 -11.75 -0.58
CA ARG A 46 -5.01 -12.22 0.30
C ARG A 46 -4.68 -11.13 1.30
N ILE A 47 -4.69 -11.47 2.59
CA ILE A 47 -4.31 -10.58 3.68
C ILE A 47 -2.94 -11.01 4.19
N ALA A 48 -1.98 -10.08 4.23
CA ALA A 48 -0.62 -10.36 4.66
C ALA A 48 -0.39 -10.10 6.15
N ASP A 49 -1.24 -9.28 6.79
CA ASP A 49 -1.07 -8.83 8.20
C ASP A 49 0.36 -8.31 8.43
N PHE A 50 0.89 -7.58 7.44
CA PHE A 50 2.31 -7.25 7.35
C PHE A 50 2.74 -6.23 8.40
N ASP A 51 1.82 -5.34 8.81
CA ASP A 51 2.00 -4.40 9.90
C ASP A 51 2.32 -5.08 11.24
N ARG A 52 1.74 -6.27 11.48
CA ARG A 52 1.95 -7.07 12.70
C ARG A 52 3.18 -7.96 12.64
N THR A 53 3.67 -8.28 11.45
CA THR A 53 4.86 -9.14 11.26
C THR A 53 6.16 -8.35 11.39
N VAL A 54 6.07 -7.02 11.34
CA VAL A 54 7.22 -6.13 11.47
C VAL A 54 7.18 -5.49 12.84
N ASP A 55 7.93 -6.04 13.79
CA ASP A 55 8.13 -5.39 15.07
C ASP A 55 8.84 -4.05 14.87
N GLU A 56 8.27 -2.97 15.44
CA GLU A 56 8.80 -1.62 15.30
C GLU A 56 10.28 -1.51 15.70
N GLU A 57 10.70 -2.24 16.73
CA GLU A 57 12.09 -2.24 17.19
C GLU A 57 13.01 -2.94 16.17
N GLU A 58 12.63 -4.10 15.64
CA GLU A 58 13.36 -4.77 14.57
C GLU A 58 13.39 -3.94 13.28
N ALA A 59 12.33 -3.18 13.03
CA ALA A 59 12.27 -2.30 11.88
C ALA A 59 13.23 -1.11 11.98
N ARG A 60 13.51 -0.60 13.16
CA ARG A 60 14.40 0.56 13.37
C ARG A 60 15.88 0.20 13.40
N ASP A 61 16.25 -0.94 13.96
CA ASP A 61 17.64 -1.27 14.28
C ASP A 61 18.30 -2.25 13.32
N ALA A 62 17.54 -2.93 12.44
CA ALA A 62 18.13 -3.89 11.53
C ALA A 62 18.99 -3.21 10.46
N ILE A 63 20.20 -3.74 10.28
CA ILE A 63 21.08 -3.40 9.17
C ILE A 63 20.31 -3.60 7.85
N PRO A 64 20.37 -2.66 6.88
CA PRO A 64 19.59 -2.75 5.63
C PRO A 64 19.71 -4.09 4.90
N SER A 65 20.89 -4.68 4.88
CA SER A 65 21.14 -6.00 4.25
C SER A 65 20.43 -7.16 4.97
N LEU A 66 20.18 -7.05 6.27
CA LEU A 66 19.39 -8.04 7.02
C LEU A 66 17.91 -7.92 6.69
N TRP A 67 17.41 -6.69 6.51
CA TRP A 67 16.03 -6.45 6.13
C TRP A 67 15.71 -7.10 4.77
N GLU A 68 16.52 -6.87 3.74
CA GLU A 68 16.33 -7.48 2.42
C GLU A 68 16.31 -9.02 2.48
N ARG A 69 17.17 -9.62 3.33
CA ARG A 69 17.21 -11.08 3.53
C ARG A 69 15.98 -11.62 4.27
N ARG A 70 15.41 -10.86 5.20
CA ARG A 70 14.23 -11.26 5.99
C ARG A 70 12.92 -11.02 5.27
N LEU A 71 12.86 -10.00 4.42
CA LEU A 71 11.63 -9.59 3.74
C LEU A 71 10.92 -10.72 2.98
N PRO A 72 11.60 -11.68 2.31
CA PRO A 72 10.94 -12.84 1.71
C PRO A 72 10.20 -13.75 2.71
N HIS A 73 10.61 -13.77 3.96
CA HIS A 73 9.94 -14.54 5.02
C HIS A 73 8.81 -13.73 5.68
N LEU A 74 8.97 -12.42 5.78
CA LEU A 74 7.96 -11.52 6.36
C LEU A 74 6.79 -11.30 5.39
N LEU A 75 7.08 -11.25 4.10
CA LEU A 75 6.10 -11.10 3.02
C LEU A 75 6.32 -12.19 1.97
N PRO A 76 5.98 -13.46 2.29
CA PRO A 76 6.17 -14.58 1.37
C PRO A 76 5.18 -14.53 0.21
N PHE A 77 5.64 -14.92 -0.98
CA PHE A 77 4.80 -15.09 -2.16
C PHE A 77 4.99 -16.48 -2.75
N HIS A 78 3.90 -17.08 -3.23
CA HIS A 78 3.97 -18.33 -3.98
C HIS A 78 4.59 -18.09 -5.38
N PRO A 79 5.22 -19.10 -5.99
CA PRO A 79 5.66 -19.01 -7.38
C PRO A 79 4.50 -18.63 -8.30
N GLY A 80 4.73 -17.64 -9.17
CA GLY A 80 3.70 -17.19 -10.13
C GLY A 80 2.56 -16.33 -9.55
N GLU A 81 2.51 -16.12 -8.23
CA GLU A 81 1.48 -15.27 -7.62
C GLU A 81 1.61 -13.82 -8.09
N ARG A 82 0.47 -13.26 -8.53
CA ARG A 82 0.35 -11.88 -9.03
C ARG A 82 -0.91 -11.23 -8.49
N PHE A 83 -0.88 -9.89 -8.42
CA PHE A 83 -1.99 -9.09 -7.88
C PHE A 83 -2.37 -7.97 -8.85
N ASP A 84 -3.66 -7.74 -8.98
CA ASP A 84 -4.21 -6.62 -9.76
C ASP A 84 -4.29 -5.34 -8.92
N LEU A 85 -4.35 -5.49 -7.60
CA LEU A 85 -4.31 -4.38 -6.65
C LEU A 85 -3.57 -4.79 -5.38
N VAL A 86 -2.71 -3.89 -4.91
CA VAL A 86 -2.08 -3.99 -3.59
C VAL A 86 -2.52 -2.80 -2.74
N LEU A 87 -3.04 -3.07 -1.55
CA LEU A 87 -3.43 -2.08 -0.56
C LEU A 87 -2.34 -1.98 0.50
N ALA A 88 -1.53 -0.92 0.43
CA ALA A 88 -0.43 -0.70 1.38
C ALA A 88 -0.83 0.23 2.53
N TRP A 89 -2.03 0.81 2.46
CA TRP A 89 -2.56 1.71 3.48
C TRP A 89 -1.57 2.82 3.84
N ASP A 90 -1.37 3.10 5.13
CA ASP A 90 -0.43 4.11 5.61
C ASP A 90 0.96 3.53 6.01
N LEU A 91 1.22 2.27 5.69
CA LEU A 91 2.50 1.58 5.99
C LEU A 91 3.75 2.32 5.50
N PRO A 92 3.77 3.02 4.33
CA PRO A 92 4.96 3.76 3.88
C PRO A 92 5.49 4.77 4.89
N ASN A 93 4.63 5.26 5.80
CA ASN A 93 5.00 6.25 6.79
C ASN A 93 5.81 5.69 7.98
N TYR A 94 5.80 4.37 8.16
CA TYR A 94 6.39 3.69 9.33
C TYR A 94 7.74 3.02 9.04
N PHE A 95 8.17 3.03 7.79
CA PHE A 95 9.44 2.45 7.37
C PHE A 95 10.47 3.53 7.03
N SER A 96 11.77 3.23 7.24
CA SER A 96 12.80 4.04 6.61
C SER A 96 12.68 3.97 5.07
N ARG A 97 13.24 4.98 4.40
CA ARG A 97 13.21 5.06 2.93
C ARG A 97 13.73 3.78 2.27
N GLU A 98 14.86 3.26 2.74
CA GLU A 98 15.53 2.09 2.19
C GLU A 98 14.68 0.82 2.38
N ARG A 99 14.06 0.69 3.55
CA ARG A 99 13.22 -0.46 3.87
C ARG A 99 11.94 -0.46 3.06
N TRP A 100 11.28 0.71 2.98
CA TRP A 100 10.09 0.81 2.15
C TRP A 100 10.41 0.57 0.67
N LEU A 101 11.54 1.05 0.16
CA LEU A 101 11.98 0.79 -1.21
C LEU A 101 12.12 -0.73 -1.49
N ALA A 102 12.66 -1.49 -0.54
CA ALA A 102 12.75 -2.95 -0.68
C ALA A 102 11.36 -3.61 -0.71
N VAL A 103 10.44 -3.18 0.16
CA VAL A 103 9.04 -3.63 0.16
C VAL A 103 8.37 -3.28 -1.16
N ALA A 104 8.50 -2.04 -1.62
CA ALA A 104 7.90 -1.55 -2.86
C ALA A 104 8.39 -2.33 -4.08
N ARG A 105 9.69 -2.62 -4.18
CA ARG A 105 10.26 -3.46 -5.26
C ARG A 105 9.65 -4.85 -5.25
N ARG A 106 9.59 -5.49 -4.08
CA ARG A 106 9.02 -6.83 -3.92
C ARG A 106 7.55 -6.88 -4.30
N ILE A 107 6.77 -5.84 -3.99
CA ILE A 107 5.37 -5.69 -4.39
C ILE A 107 5.28 -5.48 -5.91
N THR A 108 6.06 -4.55 -6.46
CA THR A 108 6.05 -4.23 -7.90
C THR A 108 6.30 -5.48 -8.76
N GLU A 109 7.24 -6.35 -8.34
CA GLU A 109 7.50 -7.63 -9.01
C GLU A 109 6.28 -8.58 -9.01
N ARG A 110 5.29 -8.33 -8.19
CA ARG A 110 4.09 -9.15 -8.04
C ARG A 110 2.82 -8.50 -8.59
N LEU A 111 2.91 -7.28 -9.05
CA LEU A 111 1.80 -6.67 -9.76
C LEU A 111 1.66 -7.26 -11.17
N THR A 112 0.42 -7.41 -11.62
CA THR A 112 0.11 -7.69 -13.02
C THR A 112 0.43 -6.45 -13.87
N PRO A 113 0.68 -6.57 -15.18
CA PRO A 113 0.68 -5.40 -16.06
C PRO A 113 -0.65 -4.63 -15.96
N GLY A 114 -0.58 -3.34 -15.68
CA GLY A 114 -1.76 -2.51 -15.38
C GLY A 114 -2.30 -2.65 -13.93
N GLY A 115 -1.72 -3.53 -13.14
CA GLY A 115 -2.05 -3.63 -11.71
C GLY A 115 -1.61 -2.40 -10.92
N ALA A 116 -2.25 -2.14 -9.79
CA ALA A 116 -2.07 -0.90 -9.03
C ALA A 116 -1.60 -1.14 -7.59
N LEU A 117 -0.83 -0.17 -7.08
CA LEU A 117 -0.50 0.00 -5.67
C LEU A 117 -1.25 1.22 -5.13
N HIS A 118 -2.10 1.01 -4.14
CA HIS A 118 -2.77 2.06 -3.38
C HIS A 118 -2.06 2.29 -2.05
N MET A 119 -1.85 3.55 -1.67
CA MET A 119 -1.22 3.92 -0.41
C MET A 119 -1.64 5.30 0.08
N LEU A 120 -1.49 5.53 1.37
CA LEU A 120 -1.82 6.74 2.10
C LEU A 120 -0.54 7.32 2.73
N VAL A 121 -0.18 8.54 2.37
CA VAL A 121 1.02 9.22 2.88
C VAL A 121 0.62 10.37 3.79
N ARG A 122 1.17 10.41 4.99
CA ARG A 122 0.96 11.51 5.94
C ARG A 122 1.78 12.72 5.51
N VAL A 123 1.10 13.84 5.31
CA VAL A 123 1.73 15.13 4.92
C VAL A 123 1.65 16.17 6.04
N GLY A 124 1.02 15.85 7.16
CA GLY A 124 0.99 16.67 8.37
C GLY A 124 2.33 16.68 9.11
N ALA A 125 2.41 17.45 10.20
CA ALA A 125 3.59 17.49 11.07
C ALA A 125 3.74 16.23 11.93
N GLU A 126 2.61 15.63 12.30
CA GLU A 126 2.53 14.46 13.18
C GLU A 126 1.65 13.37 12.58
N MET A 127 1.89 12.14 13.00
CA MET A 127 1.09 10.97 12.64
C MET A 127 0.88 10.07 13.86
N PRO A 128 -0.11 9.16 13.85
CA PRO A 128 -0.22 8.11 14.87
C PRO A 128 1.08 7.32 14.98
N ARG A 129 1.44 6.91 16.21
CA ARG A 129 2.68 6.16 16.46
C ARG A 129 2.73 4.81 15.76
N GLN A 130 1.59 4.21 15.46
CA GLN A 130 1.44 2.91 14.80
C GLN A 130 0.43 3.00 13.67
N PRO A 131 0.49 2.08 12.68
CA PRO A 131 -0.45 2.04 11.56
C PRO A 131 -1.91 2.05 12.01
N CYS A 132 -2.75 2.73 11.24
CA CYS A 132 -4.18 2.78 11.49
C CYS A 132 -4.89 1.58 10.87
N TYR A 133 -6.07 1.24 11.39
CA TYR A 133 -6.94 0.26 10.74
C TYR A 133 -7.84 0.95 9.73
N TYR A 134 -7.78 0.49 8.48
CA TYR A 134 -8.58 1.01 7.37
C TYR A 134 -9.63 -0.01 6.95
N ARG A 135 -10.90 0.39 7.04
CA ARG A 135 -12.05 -0.39 6.55
C ARG A 135 -12.61 0.26 5.30
N ILE A 136 -12.87 -0.53 4.30
CA ILE A 136 -13.59 -0.08 3.12
C ILE A 136 -15.08 -0.13 3.48
N VAL A 137 -15.73 1.04 3.54
CA VAL A 137 -17.15 1.15 3.84
C VAL A 137 -17.97 0.95 2.57
N GLU A 138 -17.54 1.64 1.50
CA GLU A 138 -18.08 1.53 0.15
C GLU A 138 -16.99 1.93 -0.86
N PRO A 139 -17.17 1.70 -2.17
CA PRO A 139 -16.21 2.16 -3.16
C PRO A 139 -15.96 3.67 -3.05
N GLY A 140 -14.79 4.05 -2.56
CA GLY A 140 -14.40 5.46 -2.39
C GLY A 140 -14.65 6.06 -1.02
N THR A 141 -15.03 5.27 -0.02
CA THR A 141 -15.13 5.71 1.39
C THR A 141 -14.34 4.77 2.29
N LEU A 142 -13.39 5.32 3.02
CA LEU A 142 -12.61 4.63 4.05
C LEU A 142 -13.07 5.04 5.44
N SER A 143 -13.10 4.08 6.35
CA SER A 143 -13.18 4.32 7.78
C SER A 143 -11.82 4.06 8.40
N GLU A 144 -11.17 5.11 8.87
CA GLU A 144 -9.89 5.07 9.57
C GLU A 144 -10.12 4.93 11.08
N GLU A 145 -9.43 3.99 11.70
CA GLU A 145 -9.41 3.82 13.15
C GLU A 145 -8.00 3.99 13.70
N ILE A 146 -7.81 5.09 14.44
CA ILE A 146 -6.55 5.37 15.14
C ILE A 146 -6.52 4.55 16.42
N LEU A 147 -5.50 3.68 16.54
CA LEU A 147 -5.37 2.73 17.65
C LEU A 147 -4.69 3.34 18.88
N SER A 148 -3.85 4.35 18.71
CA SER A 148 -3.12 5.01 19.78
C SER A 148 -3.33 6.52 19.75
N ALA A 149 -3.53 7.11 20.92
CA ALA A 149 -3.57 8.56 21.07
C ALA A 149 -2.16 9.21 20.99
N THR A 150 -1.11 8.40 21.03
CA THR A 150 0.27 8.89 20.94
C THR A 150 0.60 9.21 19.50
N THR A 151 1.18 10.39 19.26
CA THR A 151 1.68 10.81 17.97
C THR A 151 3.21 10.83 17.94
N VAL A 152 3.76 10.76 16.72
CA VAL A 152 5.17 10.90 16.40
C VAL A 152 5.32 11.86 15.22
N PRO A 153 6.49 12.49 15.02
CA PRO A 153 6.73 13.27 13.81
C PRO A 153 6.49 12.45 12.56
N ALA A 154 5.68 12.98 11.63
CA ALA A 154 5.44 12.31 10.35
C ALA A 154 6.71 12.36 9.48
N PRO A 155 7.01 11.31 8.70
CA PRO A 155 8.10 11.35 7.75
C PRO A 155 7.77 12.40 6.68
N ARG A 156 8.77 13.23 6.32
CA ARG A 156 8.63 14.13 5.20
C ARG A 156 8.88 13.35 3.91
N LEU A 157 7.82 12.94 3.24
CA LEU A 157 7.84 12.26 1.95
C LEU A 157 7.31 13.20 0.85
N PRO A 158 8.16 14.07 0.27
CA PRO A 158 7.75 14.89 -0.86
C PRO A 158 7.28 14.04 -2.03
N HIS A 159 6.38 14.56 -2.85
CA HIS A 159 5.83 13.84 -4.01
C HIS A 159 6.91 13.22 -4.92
N ALA A 160 7.97 13.98 -5.23
CA ALA A 160 9.10 13.48 -6.01
C ALA A 160 9.84 12.30 -5.36
N ASP A 161 9.81 12.19 -4.04
CA ASP A 161 10.42 11.06 -3.32
C ASP A 161 9.49 9.85 -3.31
N VAL A 162 8.18 10.05 -3.23
CA VAL A 162 7.20 8.98 -3.41
C VAL A 162 7.38 8.30 -4.77
N GLU A 163 7.65 9.08 -5.84
CA GLU A 163 7.95 8.52 -7.16
C GLU A 163 9.21 7.64 -7.16
N LYS A 164 10.29 8.12 -6.56
CA LYS A 164 11.58 7.39 -6.50
C LYS A 164 11.51 6.11 -5.66
N LEU A 165 10.59 6.07 -4.70
CA LEU A 165 10.38 4.90 -3.83
C LEU A 165 9.62 3.76 -4.51
N HIS A 166 9.03 4.01 -5.68
CA HIS A 166 8.21 3.01 -6.40
C HIS A 166 8.71 2.85 -7.85
N PRO A 167 9.96 2.33 -8.03
CA PRO A 167 10.51 2.12 -9.36
C PRO A 167 9.68 1.10 -10.12
N GLY A 168 9.44 1.37 -11.41
CA GLY A 168 8.60 0.51 -12.26
C GLY A 168 7.10 0.80 -12.18
N LEU A 169 6.67 1.70 -11.28
CA LEU A 169 5.30 2.17 -11.23
C LEU A 169 5.18 3.57 -11.86
N VAL A 170 4.19 3.75 -12.71
CA VAL A 170 3.93 4.98 -13.47
C VAL A 170 2.57 5.56 -13.13
N ALA A 171 2.24 6.71 -13.73
CA ALA A 171 0.96 7.41 -13.66
C ALA A 171 0.46 7.64 -12.23
N PRO A 172 1.09 8.56 -11.47
CA PRO A 172 0.63 8.86 -10.13
C PRO A 172 -0.71 9.59 -10.22
N ARG A 173 -1.78 8.91 -9.84
CA ARG A 173 -2.97 9.64 -9.41
C ARG A 173 -2.77 9.94 -7.93
N SER A 174 -2.74 11.20 -7.58
CA SER A 174 -2.68 11.60 -6.18
C SER A 174 -3.86 12.49 -5.84
N HIS A 175 -4.45 12.24 -4.69
CA HIS A 175 -5.56 13.01 -4.18
C HIS A 175 -5.21 13.50 -2.78
N LEU A 176 -5.25 14.82 -2.59
CA LEU A 176 -5.09 15.39 -1.26
C LEU A 176 -6.38 15.15 -0.47
N GLY A 177 -6.28 14.28 0.52
CA GLY A 177 -7.38 13.99 1.45
C GLY A 177 -7.49 15.06 2.56
N LYS A 178 -8.57 14.98 3.31
CA LYS A 178 -8.73 15.74 4.55
C LYS A 178 -7.76 15.19 5.61
N HIS A 179 -7.46 15.99 6.63
CA HIS A 179 -6.66 15.58 7.80
C HIS A 179 -5.17 15.27 7.53
N GLY A 180 -4.55 15.89 6.51
CA GLY A 180 -3.12 15.77 6.27
C GLY A 180 -2.70 14.38 5.74
N VAL A 181 -3.57 13.72 5.00
CA VAL A 181 -3.27 12.47 4.28
C VAL A 181 -3.33 12.73 2.79
N GLN A 182 -2.32 12.29 2.07
CA GLN A 182 -2.30 12.26 0.61
C GLN A 182 -2.41 10.82 0.13
N GLU A 183 -3.41 10.55 -0.68
CA GLU A 183 -3.65 9.26 -1.29
C GLU A 183 -2.90 9.14 -2.61
N TYR A 184 -2.28 8.00 -2.85
CA TYR A 184 -1.58 7.68 -4.08
C TYR A 184 -2.08 6.36 -4.66
N VAL A 185 -2.28 6.36 -5.98
CA VAL A 185 -2.43 5.14 -6.78
C VAL A 185 -1.33 5.13 -7.82
N ARG A 186 -0.50 4.09 -7.80
CA ARG A 186 0.61 3.90 -8.72
C ARG A 186 0.35 2.65 -9.55
N GLU A 187 0.47 2.73 -10.86
CA GLU A 187 0.16 1.65 -11.77
C GLU A 187 1.44 0.98 -12.31
N HIS A 188 1.45 -0.33 -12.40
CA HIS A 188 2.51 -1.05 -13.09
C HIS A 188 2.33 -0.82 -14.60
N ALA A 189 3.39 -0.37 -15.29
CA ALA A 189 3.31 -0.09 -16.72
C ALA A 189 2.80 -1.32 -17.48
N ALA A 190 1.77 -1.14 -18.28
CA ALA A 190 1.38 -2.15 -19.24
C ALA A 190 2.51 -2.33 -20.28
N GLU A 191 2.80 -3.56 -20.67
CA GLU A 191 3.93 -3.88 -21.57
C GLU A 191 3.94 -3.08 -22.90
N HIS A 192 2.80 -2.51 -23.30
CA HIS A 192 2.64 -1.69 -24.49
C HIS A 192 3.17 -0.25 -24.37
N ASN A 193 3.52 0.22 -23.15
CA ASN A 193 3.95 1.60 -22.89
C ASN A 193 5.43 1.71 -22.52
N LEU A 194 6.21 0.67 -22.64
CA LEU A 194 7.65 0.76 -22.46
C LEU A 194 8.30 1.35 -23.72
N PRO A 195 9.11 2.42 -23.60
CA PRO A 195 9.90 2.88 -24.73
C PRO A 195 10.82 1.74 -25.20
N PRO A 196 11.09 1.61 -26.52
CA PRO A 196 11.95 0.58 -27.04
C PRO A 196 13.32 0.65 -26.34
N ARG A 197 13.83 -0.51 -25.91
CA ARG A 197 15.17 -0.58 -25.30
C ARG A 197 16.17 -0.05 -26.29
N PRO A 198 17.09 0.86 -25.88
CA PRO A 198 18.16 1.27 -26.77
C PRO A 198 19.02 0.05 -27.11
N THR A 199 19.18 -0.19 -28.41
CA THR A 199 20.07 -1.22 -29.01
C THR A 199 21.54 -0.84 -28.78
#